data_2162d57f46fa71884950868ad2d75fb1
#
_entry.id   2162d57f46fa71884950868ad2d75fb1
#
_cell.length_a   1.000
_cell.length_b   1.000
_cell.length_c   1.000
_cell.angle_alpha   90.00
_cell.angle_beta   90.00
_cell.angle_gamma   90.00
#
_symmetry.space_group_name_H-M   'P 1'
#
loop_
_entity.id
_entity.type
_entity.pdbx_description
1 polymer ?
#
loop_
_entity_poly.entity_id
_entity_poly.type
_entity_poly.pdbx_seq_one_letter_code
_entity_poly.pdbx_strand_id
1 'polypeptide(L)'
;MHIPYIVEKYEGSEKVFDLYSKLLLERIIFIEGEINDKTANIITAELLYLDSLNSDDIYIYINSPGGSVYAGLGIYDTMQFVKPDVATICTGMAASMGAVLLC
;
A
#
# COMPACT_ATOMS: atom_id res chain seq x y z
N MET A 1 13.42 -1.47 12.91
CA MET A 1 12.43 -2.55 12.80
C MET A 1 12.93 -3.60 11.82
N HIS A 2 12.77 -4.85 12.18
CA HIS A 2 13.24 -5.96 11.35
C HIS A 2 12.10 -6.46 10.48
N ILE A 3 12.27 -6.41 9.16
CA ILE A 3 11.26 -6.90 8.22
C ILE A 3 11.59 -8.35 7.87
N PRO A 4 10.66 -9.29 8.13
CA PRO A 4 10.88 -10.69 7.80
C PRO A 4 11.06 -10.91 6.30
N TYR A 5 11.85 -11.91 5.93
CA TYR A 5 12.04 -12.34 4.55
C TYR A 5 11.35 -13.66 4.30
N ILE A 6 10.86 -13.83 3.08
CA ILE A 6 10.23 -15.06 2.62
C ILE A 6 11.07 -15.62 1.50
N VAL A 7 11.43 -16.92 1.59
CA VAL A 7 12.18 -17.61 0.55
C VAL A 7 11.23 -18.55 -0.18
N GLU A 8 11.14 -18.40 -1.50
CA GLU A 8 10.36 -19.28 -2.34
C GLU A 8 11.27 -20.00 -3.33
N LYS A 9 11.01 -21.30 -3.53
CA LYS A 9 11.76 -22.14 -4.45
C LYS A 9 10.91 -22.50 -5.66
N TYR A 10 11.46 -22.24 -6.86
CA TYR A 10 10.81 -22.55 -8.12
C TYR A 10 11.82 -23.28 -9.02
N GLU A 11 11.53 -24.51 -9.40
CA GLU A 11 12.30 -25.28 -10.41
C GLU A 11 13.82 -25.18 -10.24
N GLY A 12 14.30 -25.34 -9.00
CA GLY A 12 15.74 -25.31 -8.71
C GLY A 12 16.32 -23.92 -8.47
N SER A 13 15.53 -22.85 -8.57
CA SER A 13 15.95 -21.50 -8.19
C SER A 13 15.23 -21.04 -6.94
N GLU A 14 15.86 -20.11 -6.21
CA GLU A 14 15.29 -19.50 -5.02
C GLU A 14 15.02 -18.03 -5.29
N LYS A 15 13.85 -17.53 -4.83
CA LYS A 15 13.54 -16.11 -4.79
C LYS A 15 13.34 -15.69 -3.36
N VAL A 16 13.94 -14.57 -2.98
CA VAL A 16 13.84 -14.00 -1.65
C VAL A 16 13.01 -12.71 -1.74
N PHE A 17 11.96 -12.64 -0.94
CA PHE A 17 11.12 -11.46 -0.83
C PHE A 17 11.09 -11.00 0.62
N ASP A 18 11.09 -9.69 0.89
CA ASP A 18 10.64 -9.25 2.19
C ASP A 18 9.11 -9.43 2.29
N LEU A 19 8.60 -9.44 3.51
CA LEU A 19 7.18 -9.71 3.74
C LEU A 19 6.27 -8.72 2.99
N TYR A 20 6.59 -7.43 3.04
CA TYR A 20 5.75 -6.40 2.41
C TYR A 20 5.77 -6.49 0.89
N SER A 21 6.91 -6.82 0.31
CA SER A 21 7.01 -7.03 -1.14
C SER A 21 6.20 -8.23 -1.59
N LYS A 22 6.21 -9.30 -0.80
CA LYS A 22 5.39 -10.48 -1.10
C LYS A 22 3.91 -10.18 -1.01
N LEU A 23 3.48 -9.45 0.03
CA LEU A 23 2.09 -9.04 0.17
C LEU A 23 1.67 -8.09 -0.94
N LEU A 24 2.57 -7.23 -1.41
CA LEU A 24 2.30 -6.36 -2.56
C LEU A 24 1.94 -7.18 -3.81
N LEU A 25 2.62 -8.28 -4.05
CA LEU A 25 2.30 -9.17 -5.18
C LEU A 25 0.91 -9.79 -5.03
N GLU A 26 0.41 -9.91 -3.80
CA GLU A 26 -0.96 -10.33 -3.50
C GLU A 26 -1.95 -9.15 -3.50
N ARG A 27 -1.52 -7.98 -3.99
CA ARG A 27 -2.31 -6.74 -4.11
C ARG A 27 -2.69 -6.14 -2.76
N ILE A 28 -1.83 -6.27 -1.77
CA ILE A 28 -2.01 -5.75 -0.42
C ILE A 28 -0.96 -4.66 -0.17
N ILE A 29 -1.44 -3.48 0.22
CA ILE A 29 -0.61 -2.31 0.52
C ILE A 29 -0.85 -1.91 1.98
N PHE A 30 0.21 -1.44 2.64
CA PHE A 30 0.12 -0.94 4.02
C PHE A 30 0.43 0.55 4.07
N ILE A 31 -0.43 1.32 4.73
CA ILE A 31 -0.16 2.70 5.11
C ILE A 31 -0.02 2.71 6.62
N GLU A 32 1.21 2.77 7.10
CA GLU A 32 1.54 2.74 8.52
C GLU A 32 2.30 4.00 8.92
N GLY A 33 1.99 4.50 10.11
CA GLY A 33 2.66 5.67 10.65
C GLY A 33 2.22 6.96 9.97
N GLU A 34 3.08 7.96 10.03
CA GLU A 34 2.77 9.30 9.52
C GLU A 34 2.74 9.33 7.99
N ILE A 35 1.75 10.03 7.44
CA ILE A 35 1.63 10.25 5.99
C ILE A 35 2.45 11.49 5.63
N ASN A 36 3.52 11.29 4.87
CA ASN A 36 4.41 12.34 4.39
C ASN A 36 4.71 12.12 2.90
N ASP A 37 5.52 12.98 2.30
CA ASP A 37 5.84 12.89 0.86
C ASP A 37 6.49 11.57 0.50
N LYS A 38 7.39 11.07 1.33
CA LYS A 38 8.05 9.79 1.09
C LYS A 38 7.06 8.64 1.11
N THR A 39 6.20 8.59 2.12
CA THR A 39 5.14 7.58 2.22
C THR A 39 4.21 7.66 1.01
N ALA A 40 3.77 8.86 0.65
CA ALA A 40 2.88 9.07 -0.48
C ALA A 40 3.50 8.62 -1.79
N ASN A 41 4.77 8.89 -2.01
CA ASN A 41 5.45 8.49 -3.24
C ASN A 41 5.54 6.97 -3.35
N ILE A 42 5.82 6.29 -2.25
CA ILE A 42 5.89 4.82 -2.23
C ILE A 42 4.51 4.22 -2.51
N ILE A 43 3.48 4.69 -1.83
CA ILE A 43 2.10 4.18 -2.00
C ILE A 43 1.59 4.45 -3.42
N THR A 44 1.85 5.63 -3.96
CA THR A 44 1.49 5.98 -5.32
C THR A 44 2.16 5.04 -6.32
N ALA A 45 3.46 4.79 -6.15
CA ALA A 45 4.20 3.87 -7.01
C ALA A 45 3.64 2.45 -6.92
N GLU A 46 3.30 1.99 -5.73
CA GLU A 46 2.71 0.66 -5.53
C GLU A 46 1.34 0.54 -6.22
N LEU A 47 0.49 1.56 -6.09
CA LEU A 47 -0.81 1.58 -6.76
C LEU A 47 -0.68 1.53 -8.28
N LEU A 48 0.21 2.34 -8.82
CA LEU A 48 0.45 2.37 -10.27
C LEU A 48 1.03 1.05 -10.78
N TYR A 49 1.92 0.44 -10.00
CA TYR A 49 2.48 -0.86 -10.35
C TYR A 49 1.40 -1.94 -10.42
N LEU A 50 0.53 -2.01 -9.40
CA LEU A 50 -0.55 -2.99 -9.37
C LEU A 50 -1.57 -2.75 -10.48
N ASP A 51 -1.89 -1.48 -10.77
CA ASP A 51 -2.77 -1.11 -11.88
C ASP A 51 -2.20 -1.60 -13.22
N SER A 52 -0.88 -1.56 -13.38
CA SER A 52 -0.23 -2.00 -14.62
C SER A 52 -0.31 -3.51 -14.85
N LEU A 53 -0.51 -4.29 -13.80
CA LEU A 53 -0.53 -5.76 -13.90
C LEU A 53 -1.90 -6.29 -14.34
N ASN A 54 -2.97 -5.83 -13.72
CA ASN A 54 -4.34 -6.22 -14.03
C ASN A 54 -5.31 -5.32 -13.25
N SER A 55 -6.61 -5.58 -13.41
CA SER A 55 -7.67 -4.78 -12.77
C SER A 55 -8.30 -5.45 -11.55
N ASP A 56 -7.64 -6.45 -10.97
CA ASP A 56 -8.14 -7.10 -9.75
C ASP A 56 -8.09 -6.12 -8.57
N ASP A 57 -8.95 -6.33 -7.60
CA ASP A 57 -9.07 -5.46 -6.43
C ASP A 57 -7.75 -5.27 -5.69
N ILE A 58 -7.54 -4.07 -5.17
CA ILE A 58 -6.39 -3.71 -4.33
C ILE A 58 -6.90 -3.48 -2.92
N TYR A 59 -6.15 -3.95 -1.93
CA TYR A 59 -6.50 -3.82 -0.52
C TYR A 59 -5.46 -2.98 0.19
N ILE A 60 -5.90 -1.91 0.86
CA ILE A 60 -5.00 -1.03 1.63
C ILE A 60 -5.38 -1.12 3.11
N TYR A 61 -4.43 -1.59 3.91
CA TYR A 61 -4.55 -1.63 5.37
C TYR A 61 -3.97 -0.35 5.94
N ILE A 62 -4.78 0.39 6.70
CA ILE A 62 -4.42 1.70 7.21
C ILE A 62 -4.28 1.66 8.74
N ASN A 63 -3.12 2.08 9.23
CA ASN A 63 -2.85 2.28 10.66
C ASN A 63 -2.01 3.55 10.78
N SER A 64 -2.67 4.71 10.82
CA SER A 64 -2.00 6.00 10.71
C SER A 64 -2.68 7.08 11.54
N PRO A 65 -1.90 7.93 12.24
CA PRO A 65 -2.44 9.11 12.90
C PRO A 65 -2.73 10.26 11.93
N GLY A 66 -2.43 10.09 10.64
CA GLY A 66 -2.56 11.13 9.62
C GLY A 66 -1.21 11.72 9.24
N GLY A 67 -1.21 12.97 8.81
CA GLY A 67 0.01 13.66 8.39
C GLY A 67 -0.27 14.77 7.38
N SER A 68 0.59 14.90 6.38
CA SER A 68 0.48 15.94 5.37
C SER A 68 -0.79 15.82 4.53
N VAL A 69 -1.55 16.90 4.44
CA VAL A 69 -2.77 16.97 3.62
C VAL A 69 -2.42 16.79 2.14
N TYR A 70 -1.37 17.45 1.67
CA TYR A 70 -0.97 17.35 0.25
C TYR A 70 -0.52 15.93 -0.10
N ALA A 71 0.28 15.31 0.76
CA ALA A 71 0.72 13.93 0.54
C ALA A 71 -0.47 12.97 0.52
N GLY A 72 -1.39 13.12 1.48
CA GLY A 72 -2.60 12.30 1.55
C GLY A 72 -3.52 12.48 0.36
N LEU A 73 -3.69 13.70 -0.12
CA LEU A 73 -4.49 13.97 -1.32
C LEU A 73 -3.88 13.32 -2.56
N GLY A 74 -2.55 13.29 -2.66
CA GLY A 74 -1.87 12.59 -3.75
C GLY A 74 -2.18 11.09 -3.76
N ILE A 75 -2.19 10.47 -2.58
CA ILE A 75 -2.59 9.06 -2.45
C ILE A 75 -4.07 8.90 -2.86
N TYR A 76 -4.95 9.74 -2.34
CA TYR A 76 -6.37 9.70 -2.64
C TYR A 76 -6.64 9.82 -4.13
N ASP A 77 -6.01 10.80 -4.79
CA ASP A 77 -6.17 11.02 -6.22
C ASP A 77 -5.72 9.79 -7.02
N THR A 78 -4.61 9.17 -6.62
CA THR A 78 -4.12 7.96 -7.28
C THR A 78 -5.10 6.80 -7.09
N MET A 79 -5.67 6.64 -5.89
CA MET A 79 -6.70 5.61 -5.63
C MET A 79 -7.91 5.78 -6.55
N GLN A 80 -8.29 7.02 -6.87
CA GLN A 80 -9.39 7.32 -7.77
C GLN A 80 -9.01 7.13 -9.24
N PHE A 81 -7.74 7.33 -9.58
CA PHE A 81 -7.23 7.25 -10.95
C PHE A 81 -7.09 5.82 -11.45
N VAL A 82 -6.62 4.90 -10.62
CA VAL A 82 -6.35 3.52 -11.03
C VAL A 82 -7.64 2.77 -11.35
N LYS A 83 -7.56 1.81 -12.29
CA LYS A 83 -8.73 1.03 -12.73
C LYS A 83 -9.24 0.04 -11.69
N PRO A 84 -8.38 -0.66 -10.94
CA PRO A 84 -8.86 -1.58 -9.90
C PRO A 84 -9.69 -0.86 -8.84
N ASP A 85 -10.65 -1.57 -8.27
CA ASP A 85 -11.32 -1.10 -7.06
C ASP A 85 -10.34 -1.19 -5.89
N VAL A 86 -10.33 -0.14 -5.07
CA VAL A 86 -9.43 -0.06 -3.91
C VAL A 86 -10.26 -0.14 -2.64
N ALA A 87 -10.11 -1.24 -1.91
CA ALA A 87 -10.75 -1.42 -0.61
C ALA A 87 -9.79 -0.98 0.50
N THR A 88 -10.29 -0.25 1.49
CA THR A 88 -9.50 0.24 2.61
C THR A 88 -9.97 -0.41 3.91
N ILE A 89 -9.01 -0.80 4.75
CA ILE A 89 -9.26 -1.52 6.00
C ILE A 89 -8.48 -0.84 7.12
N CYS A 90 -9.16 -0.43 8.17
CA CYS A 90 -8.49 0.13 9.35
C CYS A 90 -7.98 -1.00 10.25
N THR A 91 -6.68 -0.98 10.56
CA THR A 91 -6.04 -1.98 11.44
C THR A 91 -5.45 -1.33 12.69
N GLY A 92 -6.27 -0.64 13.42
CA GLY A 92 -5.84 0.05 14.64
C GLY A 92 -6.32 1.47 14.64
N MET A 93 -5.60 2.37 13.98
CA MET A 93 -5.94 3.79 13.94
C MET A 93 -6.03 4.32 12.51
N ALA A 94 -7.09 5.07 12.23
CA ALA A 94 -7.15 5.89 11.02
C ALA A 94 -7.71 7.26 11.46
N ALA A 95 -6.81 8.22 11.64
CA ALA A 95 -7.15 9.54 12.15
C ALA A 95 -6.73 10.61 11.14
N SER A 96 -7.41 11.77 11.17
CA SER A 96 -7.08 12.91 10.33
C SER A 96 -7.01 12.48 8.85
N MET A 97 -5.86 12.67 8.18
CA MET A 97 -5.68 12.28 6.77
C MET A 97 -5.83 10.77 6.55
N GLY A 98 -5.47 9.95 7.56
CA GLY A 98 -5.72 8.51 7.52
C GLY A 98 -7.21 8.18 7.43
N ALA A 99 -8.05 8.92 8.14
CA ALA A 99 -9.50 8.75 8.07
C ALA A 99 -10.07 9.14 6.70
N VAL A 100 -9.52 10.18 6.07
CA VAL A 100 -9.91 10.59 4.71
C VAL A 100 -9.63 9.46 3.72
N LEU A 101 -8.47 8.83 3.81
CA LEU A 101 -8.10 7.73 2.92
C LEU A 101 -8.98 6.48 3.16
N LEU A 102 -9.43 6.27 4.40
CA LEU A 102 -10.29 5.13 4.74
C LEU A 102 -11.68 5.25 4.09
N CYS A 103 -12.16 6.45 3.93
CA CYS A 103 -13.41 6.70 3.23
C CYS A 103 -13.21 6.58 1.72
#